data_43d39ee29933f7db12726e40ad9bd7fd
#
_entry.id   43d39ee29933f7db12726e40ad9bd7fd
#
_cell.length_a   1.000
_cell.length_b   1.000
_cell.length_c   1.000
_cell.angle_alpha   90.00
_cell.angle_beta   90.00
_cell.angle_gamma   90.00
#
_symmetry.space_group_name_H-M   'P 1'
#
loop_
_entity.id
_entity.type
_entity.pdbx_description
1 polymer ?
#
loop_
_entity_poly.entity_id
_entity_poly.type
_entity_poly.pdbx_seq_one_letter_code
_entity_poly.pdbx_strand_id
1 'polypeptide(L)'
;MRKTREELNLLKKKFGVDLLWSWSRFNSYHNSPFEYFLKYIKHVAEDRQDCIYTTTGGLSHDIMEKLYTNQIEYNDMDSCFEDAWLTAGIADLKFDRNDSEKNKKISNKYYKNLKHFFNNHIKIPYKLQIEQFITVKIGKNVFQGYIDAVFKDADGNYNILDWKTSSIYKGEKALNECGQLV
;
A
#
# COMPACT_ATOMS: atom_id res chain seq x y z
N MET A 1 -0.41 4.21 13.22
CA MET A 1 0.35 5.49 13.00
C MET A 1 1.77 5.16 12.56
N ARG A 2 2.24 5.75 11.46
CA ARG A 2 3.58 5.47 10.91
C ARG A 2 4.68 5.96 11.83
N LYS A 3 5.78 5.19 11.91
CA LYS A 3 6.96 5.50 12.73
C LYS A 3 7.63 6.79 12.29
N THR A 4 7.96 7.63 13.27
CA THR A 4 8.73 8.87 13.04
C THR A 4 10.19 8.54 12.72
N ARG A 5 10.92 9.53 12.20
CA ARG A 5 12.36 9.41 11.94
C ARG A 5 13.15 9.11 13.22
N GLU A 6 12.73 9.67 14.34
CA GLU A 6 13.37 9.46 15.64
C GLU A 6 13.17 8.02 16.13
N GLU A 7 11.94 7.47 16.04
CA GLU A 7 11.64 6.09 16.39
C GLU A 7 12.44 5.11 15.51
N LEU A 8 12.57 5.39 14.21
CA LEU A 8 13.40 4.57 13.31
C LEU A 8 14.89 4.64 13.68
N ASN A 9 15.39 5.79 14.11
CA ASN A 9 16.76 5.91 14.59
C ASN A 9 16.99 5.16 15.90
N LEU A 10 16.02 5.13 16.80
CA LEU A 10 16.07 4.30 18.02
C LEU A 10 16.11 2.81 17.66
N LEU A 11 15.34 2.38 16.68
CA LEU A 11 15.37 0.99 16.19
C LEU A 11 16.72 0.63 15.60
N LYS A 12 17.36 1.51 14.80
CA LYS A 12 18.72 1.28 14.30
C LYS A 12 19.69 1.05 15.44
N LYS A 13 19.68 1.90 16.45
CA LYS A 13 20.52 1.76 17.65
C LYS A 13 20.24 0.44 18.38
N LYS A 14 18.96 0.10 18.58
CA LYS A 14 18.54 -1.15 19.23
C LYS A 14 19.05 -2.39 18.54
N PHE A 15 19.04 -2.40 17.20
CA PHE A 15 19.51 -3.55 16.41
C PHE A 15 20.99 -3.49 16.04
N GLY A 16 21.71 -2.41 16.36
CA GLY A 16 23.11 -2.22 16.03
C GLY A 16 23.36 -2.13 14.51
N VAL A 17 22.45 -1.48 13.78
CA VAL A 17 22.54 -1.34 12.32
C VAL A 17 22.47 0.13 11.90
N ASP A 18 23.19 0.47 10.85
CA ASP A 18 23.15 1.83 10.29
C ASP A 18 21.92 2.04 9.39
N LEU A 19 21.36 0.94 8.89
CA LEU A 19 20.30 0.95 7.91
C LEU A 19 19.19 -0.02 8.27
N LEU A 20 17.94 0.47 8.19
CA LEU A 20 16.74 -0.37 8.14
C LEU A 20 16.32 -0.50 6.67
N TRP A 21 16.21 -1.71 6.21
CA TRP A 21 15.71 -2.02 4.88
C TRP A 21 14.18 -1.99 4.88
N SER A 22 13.58 -1.63 3.76
CA SER A 22 12.17 -1.86 3.46
C SER A 22 12.07 -2.59 2.13
N TRP A 23 10.93 -3.22 1.85
CA TRP A 23 10.71 -3.83 0.54
C TRP A 23 10.90 -2.84 -0.60
N SER A 24 10.32 -1.64 -0.50
CA SER A 24 10.48 -0.60 -1.52
C SER A 24 11.92 -0.16 -1.73
N ARG A 25 12.70 -0.09 -0.64
CA ARG A 25 14.13 0.26 -0.71
C ARG A 25 14.95 -0.85 -1.37
N PHE A 26 14.67 -2.09 -0.99
CA PHE A 26 15.32 -3.26 -1.59
C PHE A 26 14.99 -3.37 -3.08
N ASN A 27 13.72 -3.24 -3.42
CA ASN A 27 13.23 -3.32 -4.79
C ASN A 27 13.80 -2.20 -5.68
N SER A 28 13.92 -0.97 -5.17
CA SER A 28 14.61 0.12 -5.87
C SER A 28 16.06 -0.22 -6.14
N TYR A 29 16.79 -0.77 -5.15
CA TYR A 29 18.18 -1.19 -5.34
C TYR A 29 18.31 -2.32 -6.36
N HIS A 30 17.41 -3.31 -6.29
CA HIS A 30 17.42 -4.48 -7.18
C HIS A 30 17.11 -4.12 -8.64
N ASN A 31 16.10 -3.29 -8.87
CA ASN A 31 15.62 -2.96 -10.22
C ASN A 31 16.37 -1.80 -10.86
N SER A 32 16.81 -0.81 -10.08
CA SER A 32 17.49 0.38 -10.56
C SER A 32 18.49 0.92 -9.52
N PRO A 33 19.74 0.40 -9.47
CA PRO A 33 20.75 0.91 -8.55
C PRO A 33 20.99 2.42 -8.68
N PHE A 34 20.80 2.99 -9.87
CA PHE A 34 20.92 4.43 -10.09
C PHE A 34 19.78 5.21 -9.44
N GLU A 35 18.54 4.75 -9.56
CA GLU A 35 17.39 5.35 -8.85
C GLU A 35 17.59 5.25 -7.32
N TYR A 36 18.01 4.08 -6.84
CA TYR A 36 18.36 3.90 -5.44
C TYR A 36 19.40 4.91 -4.97
N PHE A 37 20.48 5.11 -5.73
CA PHE A 37 21.53 6.07 -5.42
C PHE A 37 20.98 7.51 -5.33
N LEU A 38 20.18 7.93 -6.30
CA LEU A 38 19.58 9.26 -6.29
C LEU A 38 18.65 9.46 -5.10
N LYS A 39 17.75 8.50 -4.87
CA LYS A 39 16.70 8.58 -3.86
C LYS A 39 17.22 8.42 -2.42
N TYR A 40 18.02 7.39 -2.18
CA TYR A 40 18.37 6.98 -0.82
C TYR A 40 19.79 7.41 -0.37
N ILE A 41 20.65 7.76 -1.29
CA ILE A 41 22.03 8.20 -0.99
C ILE A 41 22.18 9.71 -1.20
N LYS A 42 21.73 10.21 -2.34
CA LYS A 42 21.79 11.64 -2.68
C LYS A 42 20.61 12.45 -2.16
N HIS A 43 19.52 11.77 -1.78
CA HIS A 43 18.26 12.41 -1.32
C HIS A 43 17.71 13.44 -2.30
N VAL A 44 17.86 13.15 -3.59
CA VAL A 44 17.25 13.98 -4.66
C VAL A 44 15.74 13.92 -4.50
N ALA A 45 15.10 15.07 -4.48
CA ALA A 45 13.64 15.14 -4.45
C ALA A 45 13.06 14.51 -5.71
N GLU A 46 12.09 13.60 -5.52
CA GLU A 46 11.36 13.03 -6.65
C GLU A 46 10.30 14.04 -7.11
N ASP A 47 10.25 14.29 -8.41
CA ASP A 47 9.12 15.00 -9.03
C ASP A 47 7.95 14.02 -9.16
N ARG A 48 7.34 13.69 -8.02
CA ARG A 48 6.17 12.80 -7.98
C ARG A 48 4.94 13.61 -8.33
N GLN A 49 4.28 13.20 -9.38
CA GLN A 49 2.93 13.66 -9.69
C GLN A 49 1.95 12.57 -9.28
N ASP A 50 0.85 13.00 -8.65
CA ASP A 50 -0.24 12.09 -8.36
C ASP A 50 -0.78 11.50 -9.65
N CYS A 51 -0.98 10.19 -9.65
CA CYS A 51 -1.54 9.48 -10.77
C CYS A 51 -2.69 8.58 -10.30
N ILE A 52 -3.51 8.13 -11.22
CA ILE A 52 -4.68 7.32 -10.87
C ILE A 52 -4.32 6.09 -10.05
N TYR A 53 -3.19 5.46 -10.30
CA TYR A 53 -2.78 4.23 -9.59
C TYR A 53 -2.45 4.49 -8.13
N THR A 54 -1.68 5.54 -7.84
CA THR A 54 -1.31 5.90 -6.47
C THR A 54 -2.49 6.46 -5.69
N THR A 55 -3.29 7.31 -6.33
CA THR A 55 -4.46 7.94 -5.70
C THR A 55 -5.54 6.91 -5.38
N THR A 56 -5.89 6.03 -6.32
CA THR A 56 -6.90 4.99 -6.05
C THR A 56 -6.41 3.94 -5.06
N GLY A 57 -5.11 3.63 -5.06
CA GLY A 57 -4.48 2.79 -4.05
C GLY A 57 -4.67 3.39 -2.65
N GLY A 58 -4.21 4.63 -2.46
CA GLY A 58 -4.34 5.34 -1.18
C GLY A 58 -5.77 5.46 -0.69
N LEU A 59 -6.69 5.85 -1.57
CA LEU A 59 -8.12 5.95 -1.28
C LEU A 59 -8.70 4.62 -0.78
N SER A 60 -8.35 3.52 -1.45
CA SER A 60 -8.86 2.20 -1.08
C SER A 60 -8.34 1.76 0.29
N HIS A 61 -7.06 1.95 0.57
CA HIS A 61 -6.48 1.65 1.87
C HIS A 61 -7.12 2.48 2.99
N ASP A 62 -7.32 3.79 2.76
CA ASP A 62 -7.93 4.70 3.74
C ASP A 62 -9.36 4.26 4.11
N ILE A 63 -10.20 3.88 3.13
CA ILE A 63 -11.56 3.40 3.39
C ILE A 63 -11.54 2.07 4.17
N MET A 64 -10.66 1.14 3.80
CA MET A 64 -10.54 -0.14 4.50
C MET A 64 -10.02 0.05 5.94
N GLU A 65 -9.05 0.94 6.14
CA GLU A 65 -8.57 1.31 7.47
C GLU A 65 -9.71 1.90 8.31
N LYS A 66 -10.47 2.85 7.77
CA LYS A 66 -11.62 3.45 8.46
C LYS A 66 -12.67 2.43 8.85
N LEU A 67 -13.00 1.49 7.95
CA LEU A 67 -13.96 0.42 8.26
C LEU A 67 -13.50 -0.43 9.44
N TYR A 68 -12.27 -0.95 9.38
CA TYR A 68 -11.77 -1.89 10.40
C TYR A 68 -11.28 -1.23 11.69
N THR A 69 -11.18 0.11 11.69
CA THR A 69 -10.99 0.91 12.92
C THR A 69 -12.29 1.50 13.47
N ASN A 70 -13.44 1.12 12.90
CA ASN A 70 -14.78 1.57 13.26
C ASN A 70 -14.97 3.10 13.18
N GLN A 71 -14.33 3.74 12.22
CA GLN A 71 -14.53 5.16 11.91
C GLN A 71 -15.70 5.36 10.94
N ILE A 72 -16.03 4.34 10.17
CA ILE A 72 -17.22 4.28 9.31
C ILE A 72 -17.95 2.97 9.52
N GLU A 73 -19.25 2.97 9.27
CA GLU A 73 -20.06 1.75 9.27
C GLU A 73 -19.92 0.99 7.94
N TYR A 74 -20.20 -0.30 7.98
CA TYR A 74 -20.11 -1.15 6.78
C TYR A 74 -20.99 -0.64 5.62
N ASN A 75 -22.20 -0.16 5.95
CA ASN A 75 -23.15 0.35 4.96
C ASN A 75 -22.74 1.69 4.34
N ASP A 76 -21.79 2.40 4.95
CA ASP A 76 -21.33 3.70 4.48
C ASP A 76 -20.15 3.60 3.51
N MET A 77 -19.64 2.39 3.25
CA MET A 77 -18.45 2.21 2.41
C MET A 77 -18.64 2.78 0.99
N ASP A 78 -19.81 2.57 0.38
CA ASP A 78 -20.08 3.06 -0.98
C ASP A 78 -20.14 4.60 -1.01
N SER A 79 -20.82 5.22 -0.05
CA SER A 79 -20.88 6.68 0.05
C SER A 79 -19.51 7.29 0.35
N CYS A 80 -18.74 6.69 1.25
CA CYS A 80 -17.36 7.10 1.53
C CYS A 80 -16.47 7.00 0.29
N PHE A 81 -16.67 5.97 -0.52
CA PHE A 81 -15.95 5.82 -1.79
C PHE A 81 -16.32 6.92 -2.79
N GLU A 82 -17.62 7.21 -2.97
CA GLU A 82 -18.06 8.26 -3.88
C GLU A 82 -17.50 9.64 -3.48
N ASP A 83 -17.60 9.98 -2.21
CA ASP A 83 -17.07 11.25 -1.68
C ASP A 83 -15.56 11.37 -1.85
N ALA A 84 -14.83 10.28 -1.55
CA ALA A 84 -13.38 10.24 -1.72
C ALA A 84 -12.97 10.32 -3.19
N TRP A 85 -13.72 9.66 -4.08
CA TRP A 85 -13.49 9.72 -5.52
C TRP A 85 -13.66 11.12 -6.09
N LEU A 86 -14.73 11.80 -5.69
CA LEU A 86 -14.99 13.19 -6.09
C LEU A 86 -13.91 14.15 -5.54
N THR A 87 -13.57 13.99 -4.26
CA THR A 87 -12.58 14.84 -3.58
C THR A 87 -11.18 14.66 -4.17
N ALA A 88 -10.83 13.45 -4.59
CA ALA A 88 -9.53 13.15 -5.18
C ALA A 88 -9.29 13.81 -6.56
N GLY A 89 -10.35 14.38 -7.17
CA GLY A 89 -10.22 15.07 -8.47
C GLY A 89 -9.64 14.16 -9.56
N ILE A 90 -10.05 12.90 -9.61
CA ILE A 90 -9.47 11.88 -10.51
C ILE A 90 -9.45 12.34 -11.97
N ALA A 91 -10.42 13.17 -12.37
CA ALA A 91 -10.49 13.71 -13.74
C ALA A 91 -9.30 14.62 -14.09
N ASP A 92 -8.72 15.27 -13.09
CA ASP A 92 -7.63 16.24 -13.23
C ASP A 92 -6.24 15.60 -13.02
N LEU A 93 -6.20 14.32 -12.65
CA LEU A 93 -4.94 13.63 -12.45
C LEU A 93 -4.18 13.47 -13.75
N LYS A 94 -2.87 13.68 -13.67
CA LYS A 94 -1.99 13.38 -14.77
C LYS A 94 -1.82 11.87 -14.93
N PHE A 95 -1.86 11.44 -16.15
CA PHE A 95 -1.58 10.05 -16.56
C PHE A 95 -0.25 10.03 -17.29
N ASP A 96 0.46 8.91 -17.22
CA ASP A 96 1.75 8.71 -17.87
C ASP A 96 1.72 8.89 -19.40
N ARG A 97 0.54 8.98 -19.99
CA ARG A 97 0.34 9.10 -21.44
C ARG A 97 -0.58 10.25 -21.76
N ASN A 98 -0.17 11.09 -22.71
CA ASN A 98 -0.98 12.19 -23.27
C ASN A 98 -2.12 11.68 -24.18
N ASP A 99 -2.88 10.70 -23.70
CA ASP A 99 -4.00 10.08 -24.43
C ASP A 99 -5.25 10.19 -23.55
N SER A 100 -6.04 11.23 -23.80
CA SER A 100 -7.25 11.55 -23.02
C SER A 100 -8.29 10.43 -23.06
N GLU A 101 -8.48 9.77 -24.21
CA GLU A 101 -9.43 8.67 -24.37
C GLU A 101 -9.02 7.46 -23.55
N LYS A 102 -7.75 7.12 -23.57
CA LYS A 102 -7.21 6.02 -22.79
C LYS A 102 -7.26 6.30 -21.31
N ASN A 103 -6.95 7.51 -20.88
CA ASN A 103 -7.04 7.95 -19.50
C ASN A 103 -8.48 7.85 -18.98
N LYS A 104 -9.46 8.30 -19.75
CA LYS A 104 -10.88 8.17 -19.44
C LYS A 104 -11.32 6.70 -19.29
N LYS A 105 -10.85 5.82 -20.18
CA LYS A 105 -11.12 4.38 -20.09
C LYS A 105 -10.51 3.76 -18.82
N ILE A 106 -9.29 4.15 -18.46
CA ILE A 106 -8.61 3.68 -17.23
C ILE A 106 -9.38 4.18 -16.01
N SER A 107 -9.71 5.47 -15.91
CA SER A 107 -10.47 6.04 -14.80
C SER A 107 -11.81 5.33 -14.62
N ASN A 108 -12.58 5.15 -15.70
CA ASN A 108 -13.85 4.45 -15.65
C ASN A 108 -13.70 2.98 -15.20
N LYS A 109 -12.63 2.32 -15.59
CA LYS A 109 -12.36 0.94 -15.16
C LYS A 109 -12.07 0.89 -13.66
N TYR A 110 -11.22 1.79 -13.13
CA TYR A 110 -10.92 1.86 -11.70
C TYR A 110 -12.16 2.18 -10.89
N TYR A 111 -12.93 3.20 -11.30
CA TYR A 111 -14.18 3.56 -10.65
C TYR A 111 -15.14 2.38 -10.53
N LYS A 112 -15.44 1.71 -11.65
CA LYS A 112 -16.35 0.56 -11.67
C LYS A 112 -15.87 -0.59 -10.80
N ASN A 113 -14.59 -0.90 -10.84
CA ASN A 113 -14.02 -2.00 -10.07
C ASN A 113 -14.02 -1.71 -8.57
N LEU A 114 -13.65 -0.49 -8.17
CA LEU A 114 -13.64 -0.10 -6.76
C LEU A 114 -15.05 0.03 -6.21
N LYS A 115 -15.98 0.63 -6.96
CA LYS A 115 -17.39 0.68 -6.58
C LYS A 115 -17.97 -0.72 -6.40
N HIS A 116 -17.68 -1.63 -7.32
CA HIS A 116 -18.10 -3.04 -7.18
C HIS A 116 -17.50 -3.68 -5.93
N PHE A 117 -16.22 -3.44 -5.66
CA PHE A 117 -15.55 -3.96 -4.47
C PHE A 117 -16.21 -3.45 -3.18
N PHE A 118 -16.40 -2.14 -3.04
CA PHE A 118 -16.98 -1.56 -1.83
C PHE A 118 -18.45 -1.94 -1.61
N ASN A 119 -19.22 -2.13 -2.67
CA ASN A 119 -20.60 -2.60 -2.59
C ASN A 119 -20.73 -4.09 -2.27
N ASN A 120 -19.69 -4.89 -2.52
CA ASN A 120 -19.75 -6.34 -2.37
C ASN A 120 -18.70 -6.87 -1.39
N HIS A 121 -17.98 -6.01 -0.69
CA HIS A 121 -16.98 -6.44 0.28
C HIS A 121 -17.63 -7.22 1.42
N ILE A 122 -17.08 -8.39 1.72
CA ILE A 122 -17.52 -9.19 2.86
C ILE A 122 -16.64 -8.83 4.05
N LYS A 123 -17.25 -8.27 5.10
CA LYS A 123 -16.53 -7.91 6.32
C LYS A 123 -15.94 -9.16 6.97
N ILE A 124 -14.65 -9.14 7.22
CA ILE A 124 -13.95 -10.23 7.90
C ILE A 124 -14.45 -10.30 9.35
N PRO A 125 -14.93 -11.48 9.84
CA PRO A 125 -15.58 -11.60 11.15
C PRO A 125 -14.60 -11.66 12.33
N TYR A 126 -13.36 -11.20 12.11
CA TYR A 126 -12.30 -11.20 13.11
C TYR A 126 -11.84 -9.77 13.40
N LYS A 127 -11.26 -9.56 14.58
CA LYS A 127 -10.63 -8.28 14.93
C LYS A 127 -9.32 -8.15 14.19
N LEU A 128 -9.25 -7.19 13.27
CA LEU A 128 -8.05 -6.87 12.52
C LEU A 128 -7.16 -5.89 13.30
N GLN A 129 -5.86 -6.13 13.21
CA GLN A 129 -4.82 -5.15 13.56
C GLN A 129 -4.38 -4.49 12.26
N ILE A 130 -4.61 -3.20 12.14
CA ILE A 130 -4.40 -2.41 10.92
C ILE A 130 -3.03 -1.71 10.99
N GLU A 131 -2.35 -1.57 9.82
CA GLU A 131 -1.07 -0.85 9.67
C GLU A 131 -0.02 -1.32 10.71
N GLN A 132 0.13 -2.64 10.85
CA GLN A 132 1.05 -3.20 11.83
C GLN A 132 2.50 -3.01 11.41
N PHE A 133 3.23 -2.23 12.21
CA PHE A 133 4.67 -2.10 12.01
C PHE A 133 5.41 -3.36 12.45
N ILE A 134 6.21 -3.90 11.57
CA ILE A 134 7.04 -5.08 11.83
C ILE A 134 8.52 -4.81 11.57
N THR A 135 9.37 -5.57 12.24
CA THR A 135 10.80 -5.67 11.94
C THR A 135 11.19 -7.14 11.84
N VAL A 136 11.94 -7.49 10.81
CA VAL A 136 12.45 -8.86 10.59
C VAL A 136 13.95 -8.80 10.40
N LYS A 137 14.67 -9.65 11.11
CA LYS A 137 16.13 -9.78 10.95
C LYS A 137 16.44 -10.92 9.98
N ILE A 138 17.13 -10.59 8.89
CA ILE A 138 17.57 -11.54 7.88
C ILE A 138 19.10 -11.47 7.78
N GLY A 139 19.76 -12.45 8.35
CA GLY A 139 21.21 -12.42 8.50
C GLY A 139 21.65 -11.22 9.35
N LYS A 140 22.52 -10.36 8.80
CA LYS A 140 22.98 -9.11 9.43
C LYS A 140 22.09 -7.90 9.16
N ASN A 141 21.12 -8.04 8.27
CA ASN A 141 20.24 -6.95 7.86
C ASN A 141 18.94 -6.96 8.67
N VAL A 142 18.39 -5.78 8.91
CA VAL A 142 17.08 -5.61 9.55
C VAL A 142 16.14 -4.97 8.54
N PHE A 143 15.05 -5.68 8.24
CA PHE A 143 13.95 -5.19 7.42
C PHE A 143 12.86 -4.63 8.30
N GLN A 144 12.19 -3.63 7.81
CA GLN A 144 11.03 -3.01 8.43
C GLN A 144 9.93 -2.80 7.40
N GLY A 145 8.70 -2.84 7.86
CA GLY A 145 7.54 -2.59 7.00
C GLY A 145 6.26 -2.43 7.80
N TYR A 146 5.20 -2.16 7.06
CA TYR A 146 3.85 -2.15 7.57
C TYR A 146 3.07 -3.24 6.86
N ILE A 147 2.31 -4.00 7.63
CA ILE A 147 1.34 -4.96 7.13
C ILE A 147 -0.02 -4.27 7.16
N ASP A 148 -0.73 -4.24 6.04
CA ASP A 148 -2.02 -3.55 5.94
C ASP A 148 -3.00 -4.02 7.00
N ALA A 149 -3.18 -5.33 7.13
CA ALA A 149 -3.96 -5.91 8.20
C ALA A 149 -3.50 -7.33 8.60
N VAL A 150 -3.65 -7.64 9.89
CA VAL A 150 -3.39 -8.97 10.45
C VAL A 150 -4.55 -9.35 11.36
N PHE A 151 -4.98 -10.59 11.28
CA PHE A 151 -5.92 -11.17 12.25
C PHE A 151 -5.56 -12.60 12.63
N LYS A 152 -6.07 -13.02 13.75
CA LYS A 152 -5.96 -14.41 14.23
C LYS A 152 -7.31 -15.08 14.00
N ASP A 153 -7.30 -16.21 13.29
CA ASP A 153 -8.51 -17.00 13.06
C ASP A 153 -8.91 -17.87 14.27
N ALA A 154 -10.00 -18.61 14.14
CA ALA A 154 -10.52 -19.48 15.20
C ALA A 154 -9.56 -20.62 15.56
N ASP A 155 -8.74 -21.07 14.62
CA ASP A 155 -7.74 -22.13 14.81
C ASP A 155 -6.43 -21.60 15.42
N GLY A 156 -6.33 -20.30 15.59
CA GLY A 156 -5.17 -19.63 16.16
C GLY A 156 -4.09 -19.25 15.16
N ASN A 157 -4.32 -19.41 13.87
CA ASN A 157 -3.36 -19.00 12.84
C ASN A 157 -3.40 -17.50 12.60
N TYR A 158 -2.24 -16.93 12.29
CA TYR A 158 -2.16 -15.54 11.85
C TYR A 158 -2.36 -15.45 10.34
N ASN A 159 -3.28 -14.61 9.95
CA ASN A 159 -3.61 -14.30 8.56
C ASN A 159 -3.17 -12.88 8.24
N ILE A 160 -2.39 -12.72 7.18
CA ILE A 160 -1.91 -11.43 6.69
C ILE A 160 -2.76 -11.04 5.49
N LEU A 161 -3.23 -9.80 5.49
CA LEU A 161 -3.98 -9.20 4.39
C LEU A 161 -3.18 -8.04 3.82
N ASP A 162 -3.18 -7.95 2.50
CA ASP A 162 -2.57 -6.89 1.73
C ASP A 162 -3.56 -6.47 0.64
N TRP A 163 -4.10 -5.25 0.76
CA TRP A 163 -5.10 -4.74 -0.17
C TRP A 163 -4.43 -4.14 -1.40
N LYS A 164 -4.72 -4.70 -2.56
CA LYS A 164 -4.14 -4.25 -3.84
C LYS A 164 -5.22 -3.82 -4.82
N THR A 165 -5.05 -2.62 -5.38
CA THR A 165 -5.88 -2.11 -6.48
C THR A 165 -5.32 -2.45 -7.85
N SER A 166 -4.19 -3.16 -7.92
CA SER A 166 -3.53 -3.59 -9.15
C SER A 166 -4.23 -4.78 -9.82
N SER A 167 -3.77 -5.14 -10.99
CA SER A 167 -4.20 -6.37 -11.67
C SER A 167 -3.82 -7.60 -10.85
N ILE A 168 -4.64 -8.66 -10.93
CA ILE A 168 -4.34 -9.94 -10.27
C ILE A 168 -3.05 -10.52 -10.88
N TYR A 169 -2.07 -10.77 -10.04
CA TYR A 169 -0.85 -11.46 -10.43
C TYR A 169 -1.11 -12.96 -10.56
N LYS A 170 -0.57 -13.59 -11.61
CA LYS A 170 -0.71 -15.02 -11.87
C LYS A 170 0.64 -15.62 -12.29
N GLY A 171 0.84 -16.91 -11.98
CA GLY A 171 2.05 -17.64 -12.35
C GLY A 171 3.34 -17.00 -11.83
N GLU A 172 4.39 -17.00 -12.64
CA GLU A 172 5.70 -16.46 -12.28
C GLU A 172 5.64 -14.99 -11.85
N LYS A 173 4.73 -14.20 -12.42
CA LYS A 173 4.56 -12.81 -12.01
C LYS A 173 4.11 -12.70 -10.55
N ALA A 174 3.28 -13.61 -10.05
CA ALA A 174 2.88 -13.63 -8.64
C ALA A 174 4.09 -13.94 -7.74
N LEU A 175 4.95 -14.88 -8.13
CA LEU A 175 6.16 -15.21 -7.36
C LEU A 175 7.16 -14.05 -7.32
N ASN A 176 7.34 -13.34 -8.43
CA ASN A 176 8.33 -12.28 -8.55
C ASN A 176 7.87 -10.95 -7.92
N GLU A 177 6.58 -10.64 -8.00
CA GLU A 177 6.01 -9.35 -7.56
C GLU A 177 5.51 -9.38 -6.10
N CYS A 178 5.23 -10.57 -5.56
CA CYS A 178 4.76 -10.75 -4.18
C CYS A 178 5.89 -10.97 -3.17
N GLY A 179 7.13 -10.68 -3.51
CA GLY A 179 8.30 -10.90 -2.64
C GLY A 179 8.26 -10.19 -1.29
N GLN A 180 7.35 -9.25 -1.09
CA GLN A 180 7.11 -8.66 0.24
C GLN A 180 6.33 -9.57 1.19
N LEU A 181 5.74 -10.66 0.68
CA LEU A 181 4.93 -11.62 1.45
C LEU A 181 5.68 -12.93 1.73
N VAL A 182 6.92 -13.06 1.27
CA VAL A 182 7.76 -14.27 1.42
C VAL A 182 8.72 -14.13 2.59
#